data_5bfc605cc5032ac18809970b586ccead
#
_entry.id   5bfc605cc5032ac18809970b586ccead
#
_cell.length_a   1.000
_cell.length_b   1.000
_cell.length_c   1.000
_cell.angle_alpha   90.00
_cell.angle_beta   90.00
_cell.angle_gamma   90.00
#
_symmetry.space_group_name_H-M   'P 1'
#
loop_
_entity.id
_entity.type
_entity.pdbx_description
1 polymer ?
#
loop_
_entity_poly.entity_id
_entity_poly.type
_entity_poly.pdbx_seq_one_letter_code
_entity_poly.pdbx_strand_id
1 'polypeptide(L)'
;MSDKYMKNLTFANIAKACEGTYIGDETLLDTTITGAVIDSRQVKEGYLFIPIKGERVDGHKFIPTVFEQGAAIVLSEHELTDSAGPYVLVESTTDAMKKLAAFYRKSLDIKVVGITGSVGKTSTKEMISSVLEQKYSVHKTAGNFNNEIGLPLTIFGIRESHQVAVLEMGISDFGEMHRLSTMSCPDVMVITNIGYCHLEFLGDRDGVLKAKTECFEHMMPDAVAVLNADDDKLATVQTLSLIHISEPTRLRRISY
;
A
#
# COMPACT_ATOMS: atom_id res chain seq x y z
N MET A 1 23.12 -5.82 5.05
CA MET A 1 22.88 -5.72 3.57
C MET A 1 22.45 -4.30 3.25
N SER A 2 22.82 -3.77 2.13
CA SER A 2 22.59 -2.35 1.79
C SER A 2 21.11 -2.13 1.48
N ASP A 3 20.48 -1.11 2.05
CA ASP A 3 19.12 -0.60 1.73
C ASP A 3 18.93 -0.19 0.25
N LYS A 4 19.95 -0.43 -0.57
CA LYS A 4 19.93 -0.13 -1.99
C LYS A 4 18.93 -0.99 -2.76
N TYR A 5 18.80 -2.27 -2.41
CA TYR A 5 17.96 -3.24 -3.14
C TYR A 5 16.64 -3.49 -2.40
N MET A 6 15.59 -3.73 -3.17
CA MET A 6 14.30 -4.12 -2.63
C MET A 6 14.28 -5.63 -2.35
N LYS A 7 14.07 -6.01 -1.10
CA LYS A 7 14.10 -7.42 -0.66
C LYS A 7 13.17 -8.30 -1.50
N ASN A 8 13.70 -9.41 -2.00
CA ASN A 8 12.97 -10.40 -2.80
C ASN A 8 12.35 -9.90 -4.10
N LEU A 9 12.59 -8.67 -4.54
CA LEU A 9 12.10 -8.18 -5.83
C LEU A 9 13.10 -8.46 -6.96
N THR A 10 13.36 -9.73 -7.22
CA THR A 10 14.04 -10.19 -8.45
C THR A 10 13.07 -10.15 -9.63
N PHE A 11 13.58 -10.14 -10.87
CA PHE A 11 12.72 -10.16 -12.06
C PHE A 11 11.81 -11.39 -12.10
N ALA A 12 12.32 -12.56 -11.70
CA ALA A 12 11.52 -13.78 -11.57
C ALA A 12 10.37 -13.60 -10.56
N ASN A 13 10.66 -13.03 -9.39
CA ASN A 13 9.65 -12.81 -8.36
C ASN A 13 8.65 -11.72 -8.75
N ILE A 14 9.07 -10.69 -9.48
CA ILE A 14 8.18 -9.67 -10.03
C ILE A 14 7.19 -10.31 -11.01
N ALA A 15 7.67 -11.09 -11.97
CA ALA A 15 6.80 -11.79 -12.92
C ALA A 15 5.80 -12.70 -12.19
N LYS A 16 6.26 -13.49 -11.23
CA LYS A 16 5.41 -14.37 -10.42
C LYS A 16 4.38 -13.59 -9.59
N ALA A 17 4.80 -12.54 -8.89
CA ALA A 17 3.92 -11.74 -8.05
C ALA A 17 2.86 -10.99 -8.85
N CYS A 18 3.21 -10.53 -10.05
CA CYS A 18 2.30 -9.86 -10.98
C CYS A 18 1.40 -10.84 -11.76
N GLU A 19 1.62 -12.16 -11.61
CA GLU A 19 0.95 -13.19 -12.44
C GLU A 19 1.16 -12.93 -13.94
N GLY A 20 2.34 -12.42 -14.30
CA GLY A 20 2.71 -12.04 -15.65
C GLY A 20 3.77 -12.95 -16.27
N THR A 21 4.03 -12.72 -17.55
CA THR A 21 5.07 -13.42 -18.30
C THR A 21 6.31 -12.56 -18.44
N TYR A 22 7.44 -13.04 -17.94
CA TYR A 22 8.73 -12.38 -18.16
C TYR A 22 9.17 -12.54 -19.62
N ILE A 23 9.60 -11.44 -20.23
CA ILE A 23 10.13 -11.41 -21.60
C ILE A 23 11.46 -10.65 -21.56
N GLY A 24 12.55 -11.35 -21.88
CA GLY A 24 13.92 -10.82 -21.87
C GLY A 24 14.96 -11.92 -21.70
N ASP A 25 16.21 -11.53 -21.43
CA ASP A 25 17.31 -12.46 -21.18
C ASP A 25 17.11 -13.18 -19.85
N GLU A 26 16.98 -14.52 -19.88
CA GLU A 26 16.77 -15.36 -18.70
C GLU A 26 17.92 -15.27 -17.68
N THR A 27 19.12 -14.87 -18.10
CA THR A 27 20.26 -14.68 -17.19
C THR A 27 20.03 -13.53 -16.20
N LEU A 28 19.07 -12.64 -16.47
CA LEU A 28 18.70 -11.50 -15.62
C LEU A 28 17.62 -11.82 -14.58
N LEU A 29 17.05 -13.01 -14.58
CA LEU A 29 15.93 -13.39 -13.69
C LEU A 29 16.22 -13.17 -12.19
N ASP A 30 17.48 -13.34 -11.78
CA ASP A 30 17.91 -13.12 -10.38
C ASP A 30 18.29 -11.66 -10.07
N THR A 31 18.21 -10.76 -11.06
CA THR A 31 18.51 -9.34 -10.87
C THR A 31 17.45 -8.70 -9.97
N THR A 32 17.89 -8.03 -8.90
CA THR A 32 17.02 -7.37 -7.93
C THR A 32 16.94 -5.88 -8.22
N ILE A 33 15.71 -5.33 -8.22
CA ILE A 33 15.47 -3.91 -8.44
C ILE A 33 15.82 -3.06 -7.21
N THR A 34 16.05 -1.75 -7.44
CA THR A 34 16.40 -0.77 -6.41
C THR A 34 15.24 0.15 -6.02
N GLY A 35 14.18 0.19 -6.82
CA GLY A 35 12.98 0.98 -6.60
C GLY A 35 11.89 0.66 -7.61
N ALA A 36 10.67 1.14 -7.38
CA ALA A 36 9.55 1.02 -8.30
C ALA A 36 8.78 2.34 -8.36
N VAL A 37 8.46 2.80 -9.55
CA VAL A 37 7.79 4.09 -9.80
C VAL A 37 6.78 4.00 -10.94
N ILE A 38 5.79 4.90 -10.93
CA ILE A 38 4.80 5.09 -12.00
C ILE A 38 5.06 6.37 -12.82
N ASP A 39 5.86 7.30 -12.31
CA ASP A 39 6.23 8.53 -12.99
C ASP A 39 7.57 8.36 -13.69
N SER A 40 7.57 8.42 -15.03
CA SER A 40 8.78 8.24 -15.86
C SER A 40 9.91 9.22 -15.52
N ARG A 41 9.58 10.41 -14.97
CA ARG A 41 10.57 11.43 -14.57
C ARG A 41 11.33 11.08 -13.30
N GLN A 42 10.83 10.09 -12.52
CA GLN A 42 11.42 9.64 -11.26
C GLN A 42 12.24 8.35 -11.42
N VAL A 43 12.32 7.80 -12.62
CA VAL A 43 13.11 6.60 -12.91
C VAL A 43 14.58 6.87 -12.61
N LYS A 44 15.22 5.91 -11.98
CA LYS A 44 16.65 5.87 -11.69
C LYS A 44 17.19 4.50 -12.08
N GLU A 45 18.52 4.38 -12.11
CA GLU A 45 19.18 3.13 -12.41
C GLU A 45 18.71 1.98 -11.49
N GLY A 46 18.35 0.86 -12.10
CA GLY A 46 17.88 -0.32 -11.39
C GLY A 46 16.42 -0.32 -11.00
N TYR A 47 15.62 0.67 -11.44
CA TYR A 47 14.19 0.78 -11.08
C TYR A 47 13.31 -0.12 -11.97
N LEU A 48 12.19 -0.55 -11.38
CA LEU A 48 11.01 -1.01 -12.08
C LEU A 48 10.15 0.20 -12.45
N PHE A 49 9.82 0.35 -13.72
CA PHE A 49 8.80 1.30 -14.15
C PHE A 49 7.47 0.60 -14.37
N ILE A 50 6.39 1.16 -13.80
CA ILE A 50 5.03 0.64 -13.89
C ILE A 50 4.19 1.68 -14.65
N PRO A 51 3.97 1.53 -15.96
CA PRO A 51 3.15 2.45 -16.73
C PRO A 51 1.68 2.33 -16.30
N ILE A 52 1.05 3.47 -16.01
CA ILE A 52 -0.38 3.54 -15.71
C ILE A 52 -1.09 4.20 -16.88
N LYS A 53 -2.18 3.59 -17.32
CA LYS A 53 -3.07 4.19 -18.32
C LYS A 53 -4.01 5.17 -17.63
N GLY A 54 -3.70 6.44 -17.74
CA GLY A 54 -4.55 7.52 -17.24
C GLY A 54 -5.56 8.00 -18.29
N GLU A 55 -6.47 8.86 -17.87
CA GLU A 55 -7.51 9.43 -18.77
C GLU A 55 -6.93 10.23 -19.96
N ARG A 56 -5.81 10.93 -19.75
CA ARG A 56 -5.21 11.81 -20.76
C ARG A 56 -3.95 11.25 -21.38
N VAL A 57 -3.26 10.37 -20.67
CA VAL A 57 -1.92 9.91 -21.05
C VAL A 57 -1.80 8.44 -20.70
N ASP A 58 -1.39 7.64 -21.68
CA ASP A 58 -0.96 6.28 -21.46
C ASP A 58 0.55 6.27 -21.11
N GLY A 59 0.87 5.73 -19.93
CA GLY A 59 2.25 5.64 -19.44
C GLY A 59 3.15 4.74 -20.28
N HIS A 60 2.60 3.80 -21.03
CA HIS A 60 3.38 2.88 -21.88
C HIS A 60 4.22 3.59 -22.94
N LYS A 61 3.79 4.77 -23.41
CA LYS A 61 4.57 5.56 -24.37
C LYS A 61 5.94 6.00 -23.86
N PHE A 62 6.15 5.99 -22.54
CA PHE A 62 7.42 6.37 -21.93
C PHE A 62 8.41 5.20 -21.77
N ILE A 63 8.02 3.96 -22.11
CA ILE A 63 8.87 2.78 -21.95
C ILE A 63 10.23 2.94 -22.62
N PRO A 64 10.37 3.42 -23.88
CA PRO A 64 11.68 3.62 -24.48
C PRO A 64 12.55 4.60 -23.66
N THR A 65 11.97 5.74 -23.28
CA THR A 65 12.69 6.78 -22.52
C THR A 65 13.15 6.30 -21.15
N VAL A 66 12.34 5.50 -20.43
CA VAL A 66 12.74 5.04 -19.10
C VAL A 66 13.88 4.02 -19.16
N PHE A 67 14.00 3.23 -20.21
CA PHE A 67 15.18 2.39 -20.41
C PHE A 67 16.44 3.22 -20.65
N GLU A 68 16.36 4.31 -21.40
CA GLU A 68 17.49 5.27 -21.57
C GLU A 68 17.89 5.91 -20.23
N GLN A 69 16.96 6.04 -19.29
CA GLN A 69 17.19 6.58 -17.95
C GLN A 69 17.71 5.53 -16.95
N GLY A 70 17.83 4.26 -17.36
CA GLY A 70 18.36 3.18 -16.53
C GLY A 70 17.32 2.32 -15.83
N ALA A 71 16.05 2.31 -16.29
CA ALA A 71 15.09 1.31 -15.81
C ALA A 71 15.65 -0.11 -16.03
N ALA A 72 15.61 -0.92 -14.99
CA ALA A 72 16.10 -2.30 -15.10
C ALA A 72 15.08 -3.24 -15.73
N ILE A 73 13.79 -2.95 -15.52
CA ILE A 73 12.66 -3.74 -16.02
C ILE A 73 11.41 -2.85 -16.04
N VAL A 74 10.45 -3.16 -16.92
CA VAL A 74 9.15 -2.48 -16.95
C VAL A 74 7.99 -3.48 -16.91
N LEU A 75 6.80 -3.06 -16.47
CA LEU A 75 5.57 -3.79 -16.77
C LEU A 75 5.00 -3.30 -18.11
N SER A 76 4.24 -4.16 -18.79
CA SER A 76 3.51 -3.77 -20.00
C SER A 76 2.21 -4.56 -20.14
N GLU A 77 1.16 -3.92 -20.64
CA GLU A 77 -0.13 -4.55 -20.94
C GLU A 77 -0.20 -5.10 -22.39
N HIS A 78 0.85 -4.93 -23.16
CA HIS A 78 0.99 -5.44 -24.52
C HIS A 78 2.43 -5.83 -24.83
N GLU A 79 2.61 -6.70 -25.81
CA GLU A 79 3.93 -7.06 -26.28
C GLU A 79 4.67 -5.85 -26.84
N LEU A 80 5.96 -5.74 -26.47
CA LEU A 80 6.83 -4.66 -26.92
C LEU A 80 7.67 -5.16 -28.11
N THR A 81 7.48 -4.52 -29.27
CA THR A 81 8.32 -4.76 -30.43
C THR A 81 9.66 -4.03 -30.22
N ASP A 82 10.77 -4.75 -30.42
CA ASP A 82 12.14 -4.18 -30.26
C ASP A 82 12.39 -3.51 -28.90
N SER A 83 11.96 -4.18 -27.80
CA SER A 83 12.17 -3.66 -26.45
C SER A 83 13.65 -3.45 -26.16
N ALA A 84 14.01 -2.27 -25.64
CA ALA A 84 15.37 -1.93 -25.24
C ALA A 84 15.84 -2.67 -23.97
N GLY A 85 14.94 -3.38 -23.28
CA GLY A 85 15.24 -4.11 -22.05
C GLY A 85 14.14 -5.12 -21.69
N PRO A 86 14.31 -5.86 -20.57
CA PRO A 86 13.35 -6.88 -20.15
C PRO A 86 12.06 -6.26 -19.65
N TYR A 87 10.95 -6.97 -19.83
CA TYR A 87 9.66 -6.56 -19.32
C TYR A 87 8.83 -7.74 -18.82
N VAL A 88 7.82 -7.44 -18.01
CA VAL A 88 6.79 -8.41 -17.62
C VAL A 88 5.49 -8.02 -18.30
N LEU A 89 4.99 -8.91 -19.13
CA LEU A 89 3.69 -8.79 -19.77
C LEU A 89 2.61 -9.17 -18.77
N VAL A 90 1.67 -8.26 -18.53
CA VAL A 90 0.57 -8.41 -17.56
C VAL A 90 -0.75 -8.01 -18.20
N GLU A 91 -1.86 -8.48 -17.66
CA GLU A 91 -3.19 -8.11 -18.12
C GLU A 91 -3.53 -6.64 -17.74
N SER A 92 -3.15 -6.22 -16.52
CA SER A 92 -3.37 -4.87 -15.99
C SER A 92 -2.16 -4.46 -15.16
N THR A 93 -1.49 -3.38 -15.54
CA THR A 93 -0.35 -2.83 -14.79
C THR A 93 -0.76 -2.31 -13.42
N THR A 94 -1.98 -1.78 -13.29
CA THR A 94 -2.51 -1.30 -12.01
C THR A 94 -2.75 -2.47 -11.04
N ASP A 95 -3.33 -3.57 -11.49
CA ASP A 95 -3.57 -4.74 -10.64
C ASP A 95 -2.26 -5.47 -10.33
N ALA A 96 -1.37 -5.58 -11.31
CA ALA A 96 -0.02 -6.12 -11.10
C ALA A 96 0.75 -5.32 -10.03
N MET A 97 0.64 -3.99 -10.04
CA MET A 97 1.24 -3.12 -9.01
C MET A 97 0.73 -3.43 -7.60
N LYS A 98 -0.60 -3.62 -7.45
CA LYS A 98 -1.21 -3.98 -6.15
C LYS A 98 -0.74 -5.35 -5.66
N LYS A 99 -0.72 -6.36 -6.55
CA LYS A 99 -0.20 -7.71 -6.25
C LYS A 99 1.27 -7.67 -5.84
N LEU A 100 2.08 -6.91 -6.58
CA LEU A 100 3.50 -6.74 -6.29
C LEU A 100 3.73 -6.04 -4.94
N ALA A 101 2.94 -5.01 -4.61
CA ALA A 101 3.01 -4.34 -3.31
C ALA A 101 2.67 -5.29 -2.15
N ALA A 102 1.61 -6.11 -2.29
CA ALA A 102 1.24 -7.12 -1.32
C ALA A 102 2.36 -8.18 -1.14
N PHE A 103 2.95 -8.64 -2.25
CA PHE A 103 4.09 -9.58 -2.21
C PHE A 103 5.30 -8.95 -1.49
N TYR A 104 5.66 -7.71 -1.85
CA TYR A 104 6.78 -7.01 -1.23
C TYR A 104 6.55 -6.80 0.26
N ARG A 105 5.35 -6.32 0.67
CA ARG A 105 4.99 -6.15 2.08
C ARG A 105 5.17 -7.44 2.88
N LYS A 106 4.71 -8.57 2.34
CA LYS A 106 4.83 -9.89 2.99
C LYS A 106 6.27 -10.39 3.10
N SER A 107 7.18 -9.93 2.24
CA SER A 107 8.59 -10.28 2.30
C SER A 107 9.38 -9.53 3.38
N LEU A 108 8.79 -8.48 3.95
CA LEU A 108 9.42 -7.62 4.94
C LEU A 108 9.01 -8.04 6.37
N ASP A 109 10.00 -8.15 7.24
CA ASP A 109 9.80 -8.33 8.69
C ASP A 109 9.68 -6.95 9.36
N ILE A 110 8.48 -6.37 9.28
CA ILE A 110 8.18 -5.01 9.73
C ILE A 110 6.77 -4.97 10.31
N LYS A 111 6.56 -4.17 11.35
CA LYS A 111 5.23 -3.91 11.90
C LYS A 111 4.51 -2.83 11.10
N VAL A 112 3.23 -3.02 10.85
CA VAL A 112 2.41 -2.06 10.11
C VAL A 112 1.28 -1.54 10.98
N VAL A 113 1.20 -0.21 11.07
CA VAL A 113 0.06 0.53 11.63
C VAL A 113 -0.74 1.11 10.46
N GLY A 114 -1.92 0.58 10.23
CA GLY A 114 -2.89 1.11 9.27
C GLY A 114 -3.76 2.17 9.94
N ILE A 115 -4.09 3.24 9.23
CA ILE A 115 -4.93 4.33 9.76
C ILE A 115 -6.00 4.68 8.74
N THR A 116 -7.27 4.63 9.16
CA THR A 116 -8.40 5.11 8.37
C THR A 116 -9.35 5.95 9.23
N GLY A 117 -10.40 6.46 8.62
CA GLY A 117 -11.46 7.26 9.24
C GLY A 117 -11.98 8.33 8.29
N SER A 118 -13.08 8.97 8.64
CA SER A 118 -13.66 10.02 7.82
C SER A 118 -12.82 11.30 7.86
N VAL A 119 -12.35 11.69 9.05
CA VAL A 119 -11.46 12.85 9.27
C VAL A 119 -10.35 12.51 10.24
N GLY A 120 -9.26 13.29 10.24
CA GLY A 120 -8.16 13.16 11.20
C GLY A 120 -7.10 12.10 10.86
N LYS A 121 -7.20 11.36 9.75
CA LYS A 121 -6.24 10.33 9.34
C LYS A 121 -4.80 10.84 9.32
N THR A 122 -4.56 11.92 8.58
CA THR A 122 -3.20 12.49 8.40
C THR A 122 -2.63 13.00 9.71
N SER A 123 -3.43 13.72 10.53
CA SER A 123 -2.98 14.19 11.84
C SER A 123 -2.62 13.03 12.76
N THR A 124 -3.46 11.99 12.81
CA THR A 124 -3.21 10.78 13.60
C THR A 124 -1.97 10.05 13.12
N LYS A 125 -1.78 9.93 11.80
CA LYS A 125 -0.56 9.37 11.18
C LYS A 125 0.70 10.11 11.65
N GLU A 126 0.69 11.44 11.57
CA GLU A 126 1.85 12.26 11.97
C GLU A 126 2.13 12.13 13.48
N MET A 127 1.09 12.13 14.33
CA MET A 127 1.27 11.96 15.78
C MET A 127 1.83 10.58 16.12
N ILE A 128 1.26 9.50 15.58
CA ILE A 128 1.75 8.14 15.80
C ILE A 128 3.19 8.01 15.31
N SER A 129 3.49 8.50 14.12
CA SER A 129 4.84 8.45 13.56
C SER A 129 5.84 9.20 14.44
N SER A 130 5.52 10.42 14.89
CA SER A 130 6.41 11.21 15.74
C SER A 130 6.74 10.53 17.07
N VAL A 131 5.78 9.81 17.65
CA VAL A 131 6.02 9.03 18.89
C VAL A 131 6.91 7.81 18.60
N LEU A 132 6.60 7.06 17.51
CA LEU A 132 7.35 5.86 17.16
C LEU A 132 8.80 6.18 16.73
N GLU A 133 9.01 7.30 16.03
CA GLU A 133 10.33 7.78 15.58
C GLU A 133 11.31 8.05 16.76
N GLN A 134 10.81 8.19 18.00
CA GLN A 134 11.68 8.32 19.17
C GLN A 134 12.47 7.03 19.48
N LYS A 135 12.02 5.87 18.96
CA LYS A 135 12.63 4.58 19.26
C LYS A 135 12.88 3.71 18.02
N TYR A 136 12.08 3.86 16.98
CA TYR A 136 12.08 2.98 15.81
C TYR A 136 12.42 3.74 14.54
N SER A 137 12.98 3.03 13.56
CA SER A 137 13.08 3.52 12.19
C SER A 137 11.69 3.38 11.53
N VAL A 138 11.06 4.51 11.24
CA VAL A 138 9.66 4.56 10.77
C VAL A 138 9.60 4.97 9.31
N HIS A 139 8.84 4.22 8.51
CA HIS A 139 8.38 4.63 7.19
C HIS A 139 6.91 5.06 7.29
N LYS A 140 6.51 6.14 6.63
CA LYS A 140 5.12 6.63 6.67
C LYS A 140 4.62 7.11 5.32
N THR A 141 3.30 7.06 5.14
CA THR A 141 2.64 7.61 3.96
C THR A 141 2.98 9.09 3.79
N ALA A 142 3.56 9.45 2.64
CA ALA A 142 3.84 10.83 2.26
C ALA A 142 2.61 11.47 1.60
N GLY A 143 2.34 12.74 1.92
CA GLY A 143 1.24 13.48 1.31
C GLY A 143 -0.10 12.72 1.41
N ASN A 144 -0.76 12.55 0.26
CA ASN A 144 -2.04 11.86 0.12
C ASN A 144 -1.93 10.51 -0.62
N PHE A 145 -0.78 9.84 -0.58
CA PHE A 145 -0.58 8.51 -1.18
C PHE A 145 -1.29 7.41 -0.37
N ASN A 146 -2.60 7.54 -0.20
CA ASN A 146 -3.44 6.74 0.70
C ASN A 146 -4.52 5.91 0.00
N ASN A 147 -4.57 5.95 -1.34
CA ASN A 147 -5.53 5.22 -2.18
C ASN A 147 -4.87 4.02 -2.88
N GLU A 148 -5.60 3.35 -3.78
CA GLU A 148 -5.16 2.14 -4.49
C GLU A 148 -3.95 2.34 -5.43
N ILE A 149 -3.59 3.57 -5.76
CA ILE A 149 -2.36 3.91 -6.50
C ILE A 149 -1.26 4.36 -5.54
N GLY A 150 -1.59 5.19 -4.56
CA GLY A 150 -0.63 5.79 -3.65
C GLY A 150 -0.09 4.81 -2.60
N LEU A 151 -0.93 3.94 -2.05
CA LEU A 151 -0.51 2.96 -1.04
C LEU A 151 0.56 1.99 -1.56
N PRO A 152 0.44 1.37 -2.75
CA PRO A 152 1.52 0.58 -3.33
C PRO A 152 2.85 1.34 -3.41
N LEU A 153 2.83 2.60 -3.85
CA LEU A 153 4.05 3.42 -3.94
C LEU A 153 4.65 3.69 -2.55
N THR A 154 3.81 3.91 -1.54
CA THR A 154 4.26 4.02 -0.16
C THR A 154 4.92 2.72 0.30
N ILE A 155 4.31 1.56 0.01
CA ILE A 155 4.86 0.23 0.35
C ILE A 155 6.20 0.00 -0.36
N PHE A 156 6.36 0.37 -1.63
CA PHE A 156 7.63 0.27 -2.34
C PHE A 156 8.73 1.17 -1.79
N GLY A 157 8.37 2.18 -0.99
CA GLY A 157 9.31 3.02 -0.25
C GLY A 157 9.89 2.35 1.01
N ILE A 158 9.31 1.26 1.50
CA ILE A 158 9.79 0.56 2.69
C ILE A 158 11.15 -0.11 2.38
N ARG A 159 12.04 -0.15 3.36
CA ARG A 159 13.34 -0.81 3.30
C ARG A 159 13.53 -1.72 4.52
N GLU A 160 14.47 -2.65 4.46
CA GLU A 160 14.77 -3.58 5.57
C GLU A 160 15.26 -2.87 6.85
N SER A 161 15.80 -1.66 6.73
CA SER A 161 16.15 -0.83 7.87
C SER A 161 14.97 -0.25 8.64
N HIS A 162 13.79 -0.18 8.03
CA HIS A 162 12.58 0.27 8.73
C HIS A 162 12.04 -0.85 9.63
N GLN A 163 11.62 -0.46 10.84
CA GLN A 163 11.04 -1.38 11.83
C GLN A 163 9.52 -1.26 11.89
N VAL A 164 8.99 -0.07 11.56
CA VAL A 164 7.55 0.20 11.54
C VAL A 164 7.18 0.96 10.27
N ALA A 165 6.04 0.61 9.68
CA ALA A 165 5.39 1.42 8.66
C ALA A 165 4.05 1.96 9.17
N VAL A 166 3.81 3.27 8.99
CA VAL A 166 2.56 3.94 9.35
C VAL A 166 1.83 4.33 8.07
N LEU A 167 0.81 3.57 7.71
CA LEU A 167 0.15 3.62 6.42
C LEU A 167 -1.25 4.24 6.53
N GLU A 168 -1.44 5.41 5.91
CA GLU A 168 -2.75 6.03 5.79
C GLU A 168 -3.55 5.35 4.67
N MET A 169 -4.81 4.99 4.95
CA MET A 169 -5.73 4.33 4.02
C MET A 169 -7.02 5.12 3.87
N GLY A 170 -7.18 5.74 2.70
CA GLY A 170 -8.35 6.52 2.30
C GLY A 170 -9.21 5.73 1.31
N ILE A 171 -10.52 5.75 1.51
CA ILE A 171 -11.49 5.09 0.64
C ILE A 171 -12.64 6.02 0.28
N SER A 172 -13.22 5.78 -0.88
CA SER A 172 -14.39 6.46 -1.40
C SER A 172 -15.57 5.51 -1.65
N ASP A 173 -15.30 4.21 -1.85
CA ASP A 173 -16.30 3.21 -2.21
C ASP A 173 -16.07 1.88 -1.48
N PHE A 174 -17.08 0.99 -1.54
CA PHE A 174 -16.99 -0.38 -1.03
C PHE A 174 -15.91 -1.19 -1.74
N GLY A 175 -15.29 -2.12 -1.02
CA GLY A 175 -14.22 -2.97 -1.52
C GLY A 175 -12.85 -2.30 -1.64
N GLU A 176 -12.76 -0.96 -1.58
CA GLU A 176 -11.46 -0.28 -1.60
C GLU A 176 -10.64 -0.60 -0.34
N MET A 177 -11.27 -0.58 0.84
CA MET A 177 -10.57 -0.90 2.08
C MET A 177 -10.11 -2.36 2.12
N HIS A 178 -10.91 -3.28 1.59
CA HIS A 178 -10.53 -4.68 1.40
C HIS A 178 -9.23 -4.77 0.58
N ARG A 179 -9.14 -4.06 -0.58
CA ARG A 179 -7.93 -4.07 -1.42
C ARG A 179 -6.73 -3.41 -0.74
N LEU A 180 -6.93 -2.27 -0.04
CA LEU A 180 -5.86 -1.58 0.69
C LEU A 180 -5.32 -2.44 1.84
N SER A 181 -6.19 -3.08 2.61
CA SER A 181 -5.79 -3.94 3.73
C SER A 181 -5.12 -5.24 3.27
N THR A 182 -5.54 -5.81 2.14
CA THR A 182 -4.86 -6.95 1.52
C THR A 182 -3.40 -6.62 1.16
N MET A 183 -3.14 -5.39 0.69
CA MET A 183 -1.77 -4.95 0.37
C MET A 183 -0.94 -4.67 1.62
N SER A 184 -1.53 -4.03 2.62
CA SER A 184 -0.81 -3.56 3.81
C SER A 184 -0.65 -4.61 4.90
N CYS A 185 -1.60 -5.55 5.05
CA CYS A 185 -1.66 -6.57 6.11
C CYS A 185 -1.28 -5.96 7.48
N PRO A 186 -2.11 -5.06 8.06
CA PRO A 186 -1.74 -4.32 9.24
C PRO A 186 -1.68 -5.18 10.49
N ASP A 187 -0.67 -4.94 11.35
CA ASP A 187 -0.57 -5.48 12.72
C ASP A 187 -1.43 -4.66 13.70
N VAL A 188 -1.58 -3.37 13.43
CA VAL A 188 -2.45 -2.46 14.19
C VAL A 188 -3.31 -1.67 13.22
N MET A 189 -4.61 -1.62 13.43
CA MET A 189 -5.53 -0.82 12.63
C MET A 189 -6.21 0.24 13.47
N VAL A 190 -6.04 1.50 13.11
CA VAL A 190 -6.65 2.65 13.79
C VAL A 190 -7.79 3.21 12.95
N ILE A 191 -8.99 3.30 13.52
CA ILE A 191 -10.14 3.99 12.90
C ILE A 191 -10.49 5.21 13.74
N THR A 192 -10.27 6.40 13.19
CA THR A 192 -10.40 7.65 13.94
C THR A 192 -11.86 8.04 14.23
N ASN A 193 -12.72 7.92 13.24
CA ASN A 193 -14.17 8.20 13.35
C ASN A 193 -14.95 7.77 12.09
N ILE A 194 -16.27 7.72 12.21
CA ILE A 194 -17.24 7.46 11.15
C ILE A 194 -18.14 8.69 10.97
N GLY A 195 -17.74 9.57 10.06
CA GLY A 195 -18.46 10.79 9.69
C GLY A 195 -19.24 10.68 8.39
N TYR A 196 -19.73 11.82 7.91
CA TYR A 196 -20.48 11.94 6.66
C TYR A 196 -19.52 12.21 5.49
N CYS A 197 -18.87 11.17 4.98
CA CYS A 197 -17.98 11.26 3.82
C CYS A 197 -18.38 10.24 2.75
N HIS A 198 -18.19 10.62 1.48
CA HIS A 198 -18.44 9.75 0.31
C HIS A 198 -19.84 9.13 0.28
N LEU A 199 -20.87 9.87 0.77
CA LEU A 199 -22.25 9.38 0.90
C LEU A 199 -22.89 9.07 -0.46
N GLU A 200 -22.41 9.66 -1.55
CA GLU A 200 -22.85 9.34 -2.91
C GLU A 200 -22.61 7.88 -3.29
N PHE A 201 -21.54 7.24 -2.74
CA PHE A 201 -21.19 5.83 -2.99
C PHE A 201 -21.55 4.93 -1.81
N LEU A 202 -21.40 5.43 -0.58
CA LEU A 202 -21.57 4.64 0.64
C LEU A 202 -22.97 4.77 1.27
N GLY A 203 -23.80 5.69 0.75
CA GLY A 203 -25.18 5.89 1.18
C GLY A 203 -25.32 6.68 2.48
N ASP A 204 -24.96 6.12 3.60
CA ASP A 204 -25.06 6.70 4.92
C ASP A 204 -23.86 6.38 5.82
N ARG A 205 -23.91 6.78 7.11
CA ARG A 205 -22.84 6.47 8.07
C ARG A 205 -22.68 4.96 8.34
N ASP A 206 -23.73 4.16 8.19
CA ASP A 206 -23.63 2.70 8.33
C ASP A 206 -22.88 2.10 7.16
N GLY A 207 -23.09 2.61 5.94
CA GLY A 207 -22.28 2.26 4.79
C GLY A 207 -20.82 2.67 4.96
N VAL A 208 -20.55 3.88 5.50
CA VAL A 208 -19.18 4.32 5.82
C VAL A 208 -18.52 3.40 6.84
N LEU A 209 -19.24 3.01 7.90
CA LEU A 209 -18.76 2.04 8.88
C LEU A 209 -18.43 0.71 8.22
N LYS A 210 -19.36 0.15 7.44
CA LYS A 210 -19.19 -1.12 6.74
C LYS A 210 -17.97 -1.10 5.84
N ALA A 211 -17.83 -0.07 5.00
CA ALA A 211 -16.70 0.04 4.09
C ALA A 211 -15.35 0.14 4.82
N LYS A 212 -15.27 0.92 5.93
CA LYS A 212 -14.01 1.07 6.67
C LYS A 212 -13.65 -0.17 7.49
N THR A 213 -14.60 -0.95 7.94
CA THR A 213 -14.38 -2.18 8.71
C THR A 213 -14.01 -3.39 7.83
N GLU A 214 -14.08 -3.29 6.49
CA GLU A 214 -13.53 -4.32 5.58
C GLU A 214 -12.05 -4.61 5.86
N CYS A 215 -11.31 -3.67 6.46
CA CYS A 215 -9.91 -3.89 6.83
C CYS A 215 -9.70 -5.04 7.81
N PHE A 216 -10.68 -5.38 8.62
CA PHE A 216 -10.55 -6.44 9.64
C PHE A 216 -10.37 -7.83 9.03
N GLU A 217 -10.82 -8.04 7.78
CA GLU A 217 -10.69 -9.32 7.08
C GLU A 217 -9.23 -9.67 6.73
N HIS A 218 -8.35 -8.66 6.67
CA HIS A 218 -6.97 -8.81 6.20
C HIS A 218 -5.91 -8.39 7.22
N MET A 219 -6.30 -8.18 8.46
CA MET A 219 -5.37 -7.94 9.55
C MET A 219 -4.56 -9.21 9.86
N MET A 220 -3.37 -9.04 10.40
CA MET A 220 -2.56 -10.16 10.88
C MET A 220 -3.29 -10.93 11.99
N PRO A 221 -3.02 -12.23 12.21
CA PRO A 221 -3.76 -13.05 13.18
C PRO A 221 -3.81 -12.49 14.60
N ASP A 222 -2.71 -11.83 15.04
CA ASP A 222 -2.61 -11.22 16.38
C ASP A 222 -2.73 -9.69 16.34
N ALA A 223 -3.37 -9.17 15.28
CA ALA A 223 -3.48 -7.73 15.07
C ALA A 223 -4.49 -7.09 16.03
N VAL A 224 -4.27 -5.81 16.32
CA VAL A 224 -5.08 -5.01 17.24
C VAL A 224 -5.84 -3.93 16.48
N ALA A 225 -7.14 -3.83 16.70
CA ALA A 225 -7.96 -2.70 16.28
C ALA A 225 -8.05 -1.65 17.39
N VAL A 226 -7.70 -0.40 17.05
CA VAL A 226 -7.83 0.77 17.94
C VAL A 226 -8.95 1.63 17.42
N LEU A 227 -10.04 1.70 18.16
CA LEU A 227 -11.26 2.39 17.77
C LEU A 227 -11.55 3.56 18.73
N ASN A 228 -12.05 4.67 18.20
CA ASN A 228 -12.50 5.80 19.00
C ASN A 228 -13.82 5.45 19.70
N ALA A 229 -13.78 5.26 21.02
CA ALA A 229 -14.94 4.89 21.83
C ALA A 229 -16.00 6.02 21.99
N ASP A 230 -15.63 7.26 21.68
CA ASP A 230 -16.57 8.40 21.68
C ASP A 230 -17.37 8.51 20.36
N ASP A 231 -17.03 7.73 19.34
CA ASP A 231 -17.80 7.65 18.10
C ASP A 231 -18.93 6.61 18.25
N ASP A 232 -20.17 7.06 18.07
CA ASP A 232 -21.39 6.24 18.25
C ASP A 232 -21.42 5.03 17.31
N LYS A 233 -20.88 5.16 16.09
CA LYS A 233 -20.82 4.06 15.12
C LYS A 233 -19.71 3.09 15.46
N LEU A 234 -18.51 3.56 15.80
CA LEU A 234 -17.40 2.68 16.19
C LEU A 234 -17.68 1.94 17.48
N ALA A 235 -18.43 2.51 18.41
CA ALA A 235 -18.86 1.85 19.65
C ALA A 235 -19.70 0.59 19.39
N THR A 236 -20.33 0.44 18.21
CA THR A 236 -21.11 -0.75 17.85
C THR A 236 -20.25 -1.89 17.33
N VAL A 237 -19.00 -1.67 16.97
CA VAL A 237 -18.12 -2.67 16.34
C VAL A 237 -17.82 -3.86 17.26
N GLN A 238 -17.91 -3.70 18.57
CA GLN A 238 -17.71 -4.78 19.54
C GLN A 238 -18.59 -6.03 19.30
N THR A 239 -19.71 -5.84 18.59
CA THR A 239 -20.62 -6.93 18.22
C THR A 239 -20.29 -7.57 16.85
N LEU A 240 -19.47 -6.93 16.03
CA LEU A 240 -19.16 -7.37 14.68
C LEU A 240 -17.85 -8.16 14.57
N SER A 241 -16.97 -8.04 15.54
CA SER A 241 -15.66 -8.68 15.48
C SER A 241 -15.55 -9.83 16.47
N LEU A 242 -15.73 -11.02 15.95
CA LEU A 242 -15.59 -12.25 16.74
C LEU A 242 -14.15 -12.72 16.95
N ILE A 243 -13.12 -12.01 16.47
CA ILE A 243 -11.79 -12.62 16.41
C ILE A 243 -10.67 -11.85 17.13
N HIS A 244 -10.63 -10.52 17.19
CA HIS A 244 -9.47 -9.81 17.76
C HIS A 244 -9.81 -8.44 18.38
N ILE A 245 -10.59 -8.43 19.45
CA ILE A 245 -10.68 -7.25 20.32
C ILE A 245 -9.89 -7.59 21.58
N SER A 246 -8.69 -7.02 21.72
CA SER A 246 -8.12 -6.84 23.04
C SER A 246 -9.01 -5.87 23.81
N GLU A 247 -9.32 -6.18 25.08
CA GLU A 247 -10.14 -5.37 25.97
C GLU A 247 -9.95 -3.87 25.77
N PRO A 248 -11.04 -3.07 25.73
CA PRO A 248 -10.92 -1.62 25.56
C PRO A 248 -10.07 -1.11 26.70
N THR A 249 -8.91 -0.57 26.38
CA THR A 249 -8.14 0.21 27.32
C THR A 249 -9.04 1.33 27.77
N ARG A 250 -9.50 1.33 29.03
CA ARG A 250 -10.31 2.41 29.57
C ARG A 250 -9.53 3.70 29.41
N LEU A 251 -9.84 4.44 28.35
CA LEU A 251 -9.38 5.80 28.19
C LEU A 251 -9.91 6.58 29.38
N ARG A 252 -9.02 6.96 30.31
CA ARG A 252 -9.37 7.97 31.31
C ARG A 252 -9.70 9.24 30.53
N ARG A 253 -10.91 9.76 30.70
CA ARG A 253 -11.26 11.10 30.22
C ARG A 253 -10.16 12.05 30.68
N ILE A 254 -9.44 12.62 29.74
CA ILE A 254 -8.69 13.84 29.97
C ILE A 254 -9.71 14.94 29.76
N SER A 255 -10.30 15.44 30.83
CA SER A 255 -11.04 16.71 30.83
C SER A 255 -10.02 17.83 30.82
N TYR A 256 -10.10 18.69 29.83
CA TYR A 256 -9.42 19.99 29.84
C TYR A 256 -10.14 20.94 30.78
#